data_63ae19b49711c68ce1987863af98eb7e
#
_entry.id   63ae19b49711c68ce1987863af98eb7e
#
_cell.length_a   1.000
_cell.length_b   1.000
_cell.length_c   1.000
_cell.angle_alpha   90.00
_cell.angle_beta   90.00
_cell.angle_gamma   90.00
#
_symmetry.space_group_name_H-M   'P 1'
#
loop_
_entity.id
_entity.type
_entity.pdbx_description
1 polymer ?
#
loop_
_entity_poly.entity_id
_entity_poly.type
_entity_poly.pdbx_seq_one_letter_code
_entity_poly.pdbx_strand_id
1 'polypeptide(L)'
;MAFKNRKKNYPLYETTKFSNFREMVENVAERYPNKVAFQYKLDPKVKEASKITFAECRDFVRNLSTELHSMELEDKKIAIIGGASVDWFMSYTAIMNVGAVTVPIDKELPVSDIASIINTAKCEYIFFAADVADKIKAVCAEAPVATHLVSMCGEVEGATPLTELRAAGAKKFASGDRTYFEYPINNEKLSSIVFTSGTTGQGKGVMLSLKNICSDMEQGMYNFEITERTLFALPPHHTFGSTVNFVGHFAQGCEVYISSGLRYIMEELKTFKPTHLILVPLFVETFYKRILAGAEKAGSLEKLQNGIKVSNKLRKVGVDMRSKLFGKSVLSNFGGELKMIICGGAALNQSIIDFFEGIGVVILNGYGITECAPLISCNRNEFRRKGSVGMPIIGGKIRIDSPNEKGEGEICYKGPNVMRGYFENPEATAAAIDADGYFHTGDIGYVEMVDGDQWLYITGRIKNLIILSNGKNVYPEELECDIQGVWGVNEVVVYQGVCKNNPEKELIVAEIYPDYDAFKAKGIEDIRGYFAKEIKKINDRNVAYKFIGRVKLRTEEFPKNTSRKITRFKIDKTVD
;
A
#
# COMPACT_ATOMS: atom_id res chain seq x y z
N MET A 1 8.94 23.96 -13.94
CA MET A 1 8.62 23.86 -15.38
C MET A 1 7.12 23.73 -15.50
N ALA A 2 6.49 24.48 -16.41
CA ALA A 2 5.10 24.22 -16.74
C ALA A 2 5.03 22.76 -17.24
N PHE A 3 4.05 21.98 -16.74
CA PHE A 3 3.78 20.65 -17.29
C PHE A 3 3.35 20.84 -18.75
N LYS A 4 4.31 20.90 -19.64
CA LYS A 4 4.04 20.60 -21.03
C LYS A 4 3.73 19.12 -21.02
N ASN A 5 2.52 18.72 -21.45
CA ASN A 5 2.24 17.38 -21.91
C ASN A 5 3.42 16.98 -22.77
N ARG A 6 4.37 16.24 -22.20
CA ARG A 6 5.55 15.88 -22.94
C ARG A 6 5.12 14.82 -23.91
N LYS A 7 5.51 15.09 -25.14
CA LYS A 7 5.29 14.30 -26.32
C LYS A 7 5.50 12.80 -26.06
N LYS A 8 4.89 12.00 -26.93
CA LYS A 8 5.00 10.58 -27.21
C LYS A 8 6.36 9.88 -26.94
N ASN A 9 7.43 10.62 -26.63
CA ASN A 9 8.79 10.15 -26.39
C ASN A 9 9.31 10.51 -24.99
N TYR A 10 8.48 10.53 -23.96
CA TYR A 10 9.00 10.65 -22.59
C TYR A 10 9.81 9.38 -22.27
N PRO A 11 11.13 9.46 -22.06
CA PRO A 11 11.96 8.28 -21.83
C PRO A 11 11.50 7.57 -20.55
N LEU A 12 11.55 6.24 -20.59
CA LEU A 12 11.41 5.43 -19.38
C LEU A 12 12.61 5.68 -18.48
N TYR A 13 12.42 5.53 -17.16
CA TYR A 13 13.52 5.64 -16.21
C TYR A 13 14.44 4.41 -16.31
N GLU A 14 15.70 4.60 -15.97
CA GLU A 14 16.62 3.48 -15.81
C GLU A 14 16.25 2.71 -14.52
N THR A 15 16.29 1.38 -14.61
CA THR A 15 15.99 0.51 -13.47
C THR A 15 17.04 -0.57 -13.32
N THR A 16 17.22 -1.03 -12.08
CA THR A 16 18.05 -2.19 -11.79
C THR A 16 17.29 -3.46 -12.15
N LYS A 17 17.90 -4.30 -12.99
CA LYS A 17 17.36 -5.61 -13.35
C LYS A 17 17.79 -6.65 -12.34
N PHE A 18 16.84 -7.49 -11.95
CA PHE A 18 17.08 -8.64 -11.09
C PHE A 18 15.96 -9.66 -11.29
N SER A 19 16.31 -10.93 -11.34
CA SER A 19 15.35 -12.02 -11.58
C SER A 19 14.93 -12.73 -10.28
N ASN A 20 15.72 -12.56 -9.23
CA ASN A 20 15.51 -13.15 -7.91
C ASN A 20 16.18 -12.29 -6.81
N PHE A 21 15.88 -12.61 -5.56
CA PHE A 21 16.38 -11.81 -4.45
C PHE A 21 17.86 -11.98 -4.17
N ARG A 22 18.48 -13.12 -4.54
CA ARG A 22 19.93 -13.27 -4.46
C ARG A 22 20.63 -12.27 -5.37
N GLU A 23 20.23 -12.22 -6.65
CA GLU A 23 20.75 -11.22 -7.58
C GLU A 23 20.55 -9.79 -7.09
N MET A 24 19.36 -9.48 -6.58
CA MET A 24 19.07 -8.15 -6.03
C MET A 24 20.05 -7.77 -4.92
N VAL A 25 20.23 -8.65 -3.93
CA VAL A 25 21.08 -8.38 -2.77
C VAL A 25 22.55 -8.27 -3.16
N GLU A 26 23.04 -9.18 -4.02
CA GLU A 26 24.42 -9.15 -4.49
C GLU A 26 24.72 -7.90 -5.30
N ASN A 27 23.87 -7.59 -6.28
CA ASN A 27 24.05 -6.44 -7.18
C ASN A 27 24.05 -5.10 -6.43
N VAL A 28 23.13 -4.92 -5.47
CA VAL A 28 23.05 -3.65 -4.75
C VAL A 28 24.24 -3.49 -3.76
N ALA A 29 24.64 -4.59 -3.10
CA ALA A 29 25.78 -4.56 -2.20
C ALA A 29 27.13 -4.38 -2.93
N GLU A 30 27.25 -4.89 -4.16
CA GLU A 30 28.42 -4.62 -5.01
C GLU A 30 28.50 -3.15 -5.40
N ARG A 31 27.35 -2.54 -5.82
CA ARG A 31 27.32 -1.13 -6.25
C ARG A 31 27.45 -0.14 -5.10
N TYR A 32 26.93 -0.47 -3.91
CA TYR A 32 26.83 0.47 -2.79
C TYR A 32 27.23 -0.16 -1.44
N PRO A 33 28.40 -0.82 -1.32
CA PRO A 33 28.74 -1.63 -0.14
C PRO A 33 28.62 -0.87 1.18
N ASN A 34 29.12 0.36 1.22
CA ASN A 34 29.22 1.18 2.43
C ASN A 34 28.03 2.15 2.61
N LYS A 35 27.08 2.19 1.66
CA LYS A 35 25.88 3.02 1.80
C LYS A 35 24.95 2.39 2.82
N VAL A 36 24.33 3.22 3.66
CA VAL A 36 23.30 2.79 4.59
C VAL A 36 22.08 2.30 3.82
N ALA A 37 21.66 1.06 4.08
CA ALA A 37 20.44 0.48 3.54
C ALA A 37 19.24 0.81 4.43
N PHE A 38 19.39 0.58 5.74
CA PHE A 38 18.33 0.86 6.71
C PHE A 38 18.83 1.69 7.88
N GLN A 39 17.95 2.58 8.34
CA GLN A 39 18.01 3.20 9.66
C GLN A 39 16.78 2.80 10.46
N TYR A 40 16.92 2.54 11.74
CA TYR A 40 15.84 2.13 12.62
C TYR A 40 16.16 2.43 14.07
N LYS A 41 15.16 2.49 14.93
CA LYS A 41 15.34 2.61 16.37
C LYS A 41 14.93 1.32 17.06
N LEU A 42 15.80 0.79 17.92
CA LEU A 42 15.46 -0.37 18.78
C LEU A 42 14.45 0.03 19.87
N ASP A 43 14.58 1.24 20.40
CA ASP A 43 13.61 1.88 21.27
C ASP A 43 13.27 3.25 20.67
N PRO A 44 11.97 3.53 20.42
CA PRO A 44 11.53 4.82 19.88
C PRO A 44 11.98 6.05 20.67
N LYS A 45 12.28 5.88 21.97
CA LYS A 45 12.72 6.96 22.86
C LYS A 45 14.20 7.31 22.70
N VAL A 46 15.00 6.43 22.09
CA VAL A 46 16.43 6.69 21.85
C VAL A 46 16.58 7.72 20.75
N LYS A 47 17.52 8.67 20.94
CA LYS A 47 17.77 9.74 19.97
C LYS A 47 18.40 9.23 18.68
N GLU A 48 19.39 8.36 18.80
CA GLU A 48 20.18 7.86 17.67
C GLU A 48 19.52 6.63 17.06
N ALA A 49 19.49 6.59 15.74
CA ALA A 49 19.05 5.44 14.98
C ALA A 49 20.22 4.49 14.76
N SER A 50 19.98 3.20 14.89
CA SER A 50 20.86 2.15 14.40
C SER A 50 20.89 2.16 12.89
N LYS A 51 22.00 1.74 12.29
CA LYS A 51 22.21 1.72 10.85
C LYS A 51 22.78 0.39 10.42
N ILE A 52 22.41 -0.05 9.23
CA ILE A 52 22.98 -1.22 8.57
C ILE A 52 23.24 -0.88 7.10
N THR A 53 24.40 -1.25 6.59
CA THR A 53 24.82 -1.03 5.20
C THR A 53 24.29 -2.12 4.26
N PHE A 54 24.34 -1.87 2.94
CA PHE A 54 23.98 -2.90 1.96
C PHE A 54 24.91 -4.12 2.03
N ALA A 55 26.21 -3.94 2.33
CA ALA A 55 27.12 -5.06 2.52
C ALA A 55 26.74 -5.91 3.74
N GLU A 56 26.38 -5.28 4.86
CA GLU A 56 25.90 -6.00 6.06
C GLU A 56 24.57 -6.71 5.82
N CYS A 57 23.64 -6.12 5.04
CA CYS A 57 22.41 -6.77 4.61
C CYS A 57 22.70 -8.01 3.74
N ARG A 58 23.63 -7.91 2.80
CA ARG A 58 24.09 -9.04 1.99
C ARG A 58 24.64 -10.16 2.85
N ASP A 59 25.51 -9.83 3.78
CA ASP A 59 26.15 -10.83 4.66
C ASP A 59 25.10 -11.48 5.58
N PHE A 60 24.11 -10.73 6.03
CA PHE A 60 22.96 -11.27 6.76
C PHE A 60 22.22 -12.32 5.90
N VAL A 61 21.84 -11.97 4.68
CA VAL A 61 21.09 -12.86 3.78
C VAL A 61 21.92 -14.09 3.40
N ARG A 62 23.20 -13.92 3.06
CA ARG A 62 24.12 -15.03 2.76
C ARG A 62 24.20 -16.02 3.92
N ASN A 63 24.49 -15.52 5.10
CA ASN A 63 24.68 -16.34 6.30
C ASN A 63 23.39 -17.09 6.65
N LEU A 64 22.25 -16.38 6.67
CA LEU A 64 20.96 -17.01 6.98
C LEU A 64 20.58 -18.04 5.90
N SER A 65 20.68 -17.70 4.61
CA SER A 65 20.36 -18.65 3.53
C SER A 65 21.24 -19.90 3.56
N THR A 66 22.55 -19.76 3.88
CA THR A 66 23.45 -20.91 4.02
C THR A 66 22.96 -21.86 5.13
N GLU A 67 22.51 -21.33 6.27
CA GLU A 67 21.95 -22.17 7.33
C GLU A 67 20.62 -22.81 6.91
N LEU A 68 19.70 -22.03 6.32
CA LEU A 68 18.41 -22.54 5.89
C LEU A 68 18.50 -23.62 4.80
N HIS A 69 19.51 -23.56 3.93
CA HIS A 69 19.80 -24.65 2.98
C HIS A 69 20.16 -25.96 3.71
N SER A 70 20.97 -25.90 4.76
CA SER A 70 21.34 -27.10 5.54
C SER A 70 20.17 -27.66 6.34
N MET A 71 19.09 -26.90 6.53
CA MET A 71 17.84 -27.34 7.15
C MET A 71 16.86 -27.97 6.15
N GLU A 72 17.22 -28.03 4.87
CA GLU A 72 16.40 -28.64 3.80
C GLU A 72 14.99 -28.04 3.68
N LEU A 73 14.91 -26.71 3.69
CA LEU A 73 13.62 -25.98 3.72
C LEU A 73 12.98 -25.75 2.36
N GLU A 74 13.53 -26.27 1.26
CA GLU A 74 12.92 -26.14 -0.05
C GLU A 74 11.45 -26.62 -0.03
N ASP A 75 10.56 -25.83 -0.66
CA ASP A 75 9.09 -26.05 -0.69
C ASP A 75 8.36 -25.99 0.67
N LYS A 76 9.07 -25.87 1.79
CA LYS A 76 8.45 -25.66 3.10
C LYS A 76 7.78 -24.29 3.16
N LYS A 77 6.59 -24.22 3.78
CA LYS A 77 5.89 -22.96 4.03
C LYS A 77 6.30 -22.43 5.39
N ILE A 78 6.74 -21.18 5.40
CA ILE A 78 7.30 -20.53 6.58
C ILE A 78 6.48 -19.28 6.85
N ALA A 79 5.75 -19.27 7.97
CA ALA A 79 5.05 -18.08 8.42
C ALA A 79 6.06 -17.03 8.91
N ILE A 80 5.88 -15.78 8.50
CA ILE A 80 6.67 -14.64 8.98
C ILE A 80 5.73 -13.60 9.56
N ILE A 81 5.86 -13.32 10.88
CA ILE A 81 4.90 -12.53 11.65
C ILE A 81 5.64 -11.43 12.42
N GLY A 82 5.26 -10.18 12.18
CA GLY A 82 5.85 -9.05 12.89
C GLY A 82 5.69 -7.72 12.17
N GLY A 83 6.08 -6.65 12.85
CA GLY A 83 6.22 -5.33 12.25
C GLY A 83 7.43 -5.23 11.32
N ALA A 84 7.50 -4.13 10.58
CA ALA A 84 8.64 -3.85 9.72
C ALA A 84 9.93 -3.76 10.55
N SER A 85 10.92 -4.54 10.17
CA SER A 85 12.26 -4.55 10.78
C SER A 85 13.29 -5.08 9.79
N VAL A 86 14.55 -4.83 10.05
CA VAL A 86 15.65 -5.41 9.24
C VAL A 86 15.57 -6.93 9.27
N ASP A 87 15.34 -7.51 10.45
CA ASP A 87 15.25 -8.97 10.60
C ASP A 87 14.08 -9.55 9.80
N TRP A 88 12.93 -8.86 9.76
CA TRP A 88 11.80 -9.28 8.95
C TRP A 88 12.16 -9.28 7.45
N PHE A 89 12.72 -8.19 6.94
CA PHE A 89 13.04 -8.06 5.51
C PHE A 89 14.12 -9.02 5.06
N MET A 90 15.17 -9.18 5.87
CA MET A 90 16.28 -10.07 5.52
C MET A 90 15.88 -11.54 5.65
N SER A 91 15.03 -11.90 6.62
CA SER A 91 14.47 -13.25 6.73
C SER A 91 13.54 -13.57 5.56
N TYR A 92 12.64 -12.64 5.18
CA TYR A 92 11.78 -12.76 4.01
C TYR A 92 12.58 -13.05 2.74
N THR A 93 13.70 -12.33 2.57
CA THR A 93 14.62 -12.50 1.45
C THR A 93 15.34 -13.85 1.49
N ALA A 94 15.89 -14.24 2.64
CA ALA A 94 16.67 -15.46 2.81
C ALA A 94 15.80 -16.72 2.63
N ILE A 95 14.57 -16.72 3.14
CA ILE A 95 13.61 -17.82 2.99
C ILE A 95 13.33 -18.11 1.52
N MET A 96 13.08 -17.07 0.72
CA MET A 96 12.84 -17.27 -0.72
C MET A 96 14.08 -17.70 -1.49
N ASN A 97 15.27 -17.28 -1.07
CA ASN A 97 16.52 -17.66 -1.72
C ASN A 97 16.83 -19.15 -1.61
N VAL A 98 16.30 -19.84 -0.60
CA VAL A 98 16.47 -21.30 -0.42
C VAL A 98 15.33 -22.12 -1.05
N GLY A 99 14.46 -21.48 -1.83
CA GLY A 99 13.32 -22.13 -2.47
C GLY A 99 12.16 -22.48 -1.52
N ALA A 100 12.18 -21.94 -0.31
CA ALA A 100 11.06 -22.03 0.62
C ALA A 100 9.98 -20.98 0.30
N VAL A 101 8.79 -21.18 0.84
CA VAL A 101 7.61 -20.33 0.58
C VAL A 101 7.31 -19.47 1.80
N THR A 102 7.39 -18.16 1.67
CA THR A 102 6.99 -17.25 2.74
C THR A 102 5.47 -17.13 2.84
N VAL A 103 4.96 -17.09 4.07
CA VAL A 103 3.57 -16.79 4.38
C VAL A 103 3.56 -15.57 5.32
N PRO A 104 3.60 -14.34 4.76
CA PRO A 104 3.58 -13.12 5.57
C PRO A 104 2.20 -12.96 6.21
N ILE A 105 2.17 -12.84 7.54
CA ILE A 105 0.92 -12.77 8.31
C ILE A 105 0.85 -11.44 9.07
N ASP A 106 -0.32 -10.84 9.07
CA ASP A 106 -0.61 -9.63 9.83
C ASP A 106 -0.57 -9.91 11.34
N LYS A 107 0.32 -9.23 12.03
CA LYS A 107 0.52 -9.34 13.47
C LYS A 107 -0.70 -8.88 14.30
N GLU A 108 -1.54 -8.03 13.73
CA GLU A 108 -2.72 -7.48 14.40
C GLU A 108 -3.93 -8.43 14.37
N LEU A 109 -3.89 -9.49 13.58
CA LEU A 109 -4.95 -10.49 13.52
C LEU A 109 -5.16 -11.16 14.89
N PRO A 110 -6.40 -11.58 15.21
CA PRO A 110 -6.67 -12.47 16.35
C PRO A 110 -5.86 -13.77 16.26
N VAL A 111 -5.61 -14.40 17.40
CA VAL A 111 -4.89 -15.68 17.48
C VAL A 111 -5.51 -16.73 16.57
N SER A 112 -6.85 -16.88 16.61
CA SER A 112 -7.60 -17.83 15.78
C SER A 112 -7.39 -17.62 14.28
N ASP A 113 -7.31 -16.37 13.82
CA ASP A 113 -7.13 -16.05 12.41
C ASP A 113 -5.69 -16.34 11.96
N ILE A 114 -4.69 -16.01 12.80
CA ILE A 114 -3.28 -16.36 12.56
C ILE A 114 -3.14 -17.89 12.49
N ALA A 115 -3.68 -18.62 13.45
CA ALA A 115 -3.64 -20.07 13.49
C ALA A 115 -4.35 -20.70 12.29
N SER A 116 -5.50 -20.15 11.88
CA SER A 116 -6.22 -20.60 10.67
C SER A 116 -5.36 -20.47 9.40
N ILE A 117 -4.67 -19.33 9.23
CA ILE A 117 -3.75 -19.11 8.09
C ILE A 117 -2.60 -20.15 8.13
N ILE A 118 -1.97 -20.35 9.28
CA ILE A 118 -0.86 -21.29 9.48
C ILE A 118 -1.29 -22.72 9.14
N ASN A 119 -2.45 -23.15 9.64
CA ASN A 119 -3.00 -24.47 9.37
C ASN A 119 -3.38 -24.64 7.90
N THR A 120 -4.03 -23.64 7.30
CA THR A 120 -4.42 -23.67 5.88
C THR A 120 -3.19 -23.74 4.98
N ALA A 121 -2.19 -22.90 5.23
CA ALA A 121 -0.95 -22.91 4.44
C ALA A 121 -0.02 -24.08 4.80
N LYS A 122 -0.29 -24.79 5.91
CA LYS A 122 0.54 -25.88 6.44
C LYS A 122 1.97 -25.41 6.75
N CYS A 123 2.08 -24.30 7.48
CA CYS A 123 3.36 -23.75 7.87
C CYS A 123 3.98 -24.55 9.02
N GLU A 124 5.08 -25.24 8.77
CA GLU A 124 5.82 -25.99 9.80
C GLU A 124 6.71 -25.07 10.64
N TYR A 125 7.13 -23.93 10.09
CA TYR A 125 8.00 -22.94 10.72
C TYR A 125 7.29 -21.61 10.91
N ILE A 126 7.56 -20.96 12.05
CA ILE A 126 7.14 -19.58 12.33
C ILE A 126 8.37 -18.74 12.68
N PHE A 127 8.64 -17.72 11.86
CA PHE A 127 9.57 -16.63 12.17
C PHE A 127 8.77 -15.48 12.78
N PHE A 128 9.06 -15.05 14.00
CA PHE A 128 8.25 -14.06 14.69
C PHE A 128 9.09 -12.95 15.34
N ALA A 129 8.56 -11.73 15.34
CA ALA A 129 9.18 -10.56 15.94
C ALA A 129 8.71 -10.35 17.40
N ALA A 130 9.38 -9.44 18.12
CA ALA A 130 9.10 -9.14 19.52
C ALA A 130 7.66 -8.73 19.79
N ASP A 131 7.07 -7.99 18.86
CA ASP A 131 5.72 -7.44 19.00
C ASP A 131 4.58 -8.48 18.91
N VAL A 132 4.92 -9.76 18.66
CA VAL A 132 3.98 -10.89 18.67
C VAL A 132 4.42 -12.04 19.59
N ALA A 133 5.56 -11.94 20.23
CA ALA A 133 6.14 -13.02 21.06
C ALA A 133 5.16 -13.53 22.11
N ASP A 134 4.44 -12.63 22.79
CA ASP A 134 3.46 -12.98 23.84
C ASP A 134 2.29 -13.83 23.34
N LYS A 135 1.88 -13.66 22.07
CA LYS A 135 0.76 -14.43 21.50
C LYS A 135 1.17 -15.72 20.78
N ILE A 136 2.45 -15.91 20.49
CA ILE A 136 2.93 -17.09 19.71
C ILE A 136 2.59 -18.41 20.38
N LYS A 137 2.69 -18.50 21.72
CA LYS A 137 2.32 -19.70 22.47
C LYS A 137 0.85 -20.10 22.26
N ALA A 138 -0.05 -19.11 22.26
CA ALA A 138 -1.47 -19.34 22.00
C ALA A 138 -1.73 -19.71 20.53
N VAL A 139 -1.02 -19.08 19.59
CA VAL A 139 -1.09 -19.43 18.16
C VAL A 139 -0.67 -20.89 17.92
N CYS A 140 0.44 -21.33 18.53
CA CYS A 140 0.90 -22.72 18.38
C CYS A 140 -0.07 -23.74 18.99
N ALA A 141 -0.79 -23.37 20.07
CA ALA A 141 -1.81 -24.24 20.65
C ALA A 141 -2.98 -24.49 19.68
N GLU A 142 -3.30 -23.51 18.83
CA GLU A 142 -4.36 -23.61 17.80
C GLU A 142 -3.81 -24.04 16.41
N ALA A 143 -2.49 -24.00 16.21
CA ALA A 143 -1.82 -24.39 14.98
C ALA A 143 -0.77 -25.48 15.21
N PRO A 144 -1.17 -26.72 15.48
CA PRO A 144 -0.26 -27.83 15.84
C PRO A 144 0.68 -28.25 14.70
N VAL A 145 0.43 -27.81 13.47
CA VAL A 145 1.33 -28.02 12.32
C VAL A 145 2.64 -27.24 12.47
N ALA A 146 2.62 -26.13 13.21
CA ALA A 146 3.80 -25.29 13.46
C ALA A 146 4.64 -25.90 14.58
N THR A 147 5.72 -26.59 14.22
CA THR A 147 6.58 -27.33 15.15
C THR A 147 7.92 -26.66 15.40
N HIS A 148 8.30 -25.66 14.60
CA HIS A 148 9.58 -24.98 14.66
C HIS A 148 9.40 -23.47 14.78
N LEU A 149 9.93 -22.91 15.84
CA LEU A 149 9.85 -21.46 16.13
C LEU A 149 11.22 -20.80 15.97
N VAL A 150 11.27 -19.71 15.23
CA VAL A 150 12.46 -18.86 15.08
C VAL A 150 12.13 -17.45 15.59
N SER A 151 12.85 -17.03 16.63
CA SER A 151 12.69 -15.71 17.23
C SER A 151 13.57 -14.68 16.53
N MET A 152 12.98 -13.64 15.97
CA MET A 152 13.65 -12.47 15.42
C MET A 152 13.95 -11.39 16.49
N CYS A 153 13.70 -11.67 17.76
CA CYS A 153 13.84 -10.70 18.86
C CYS A 153 14.80 -11.15 19.97
N GLY A 154 15.68 -12.10 19.68
CA GLY A 154 16.61 -12.67 20.66
C GLY A 154 16.09 -13.96 21.29
N GLU A 155 16.50 -14.22 22.54
CA GLU A 155 16.14 -15.47 23.24
C GLU A 155 14.67 -15.47 23.67
N VAL A 156 13.94 -16.48 23.23
CA VAL A 156 12.54 -16.78 23.63
C VAL A 156 12.46 -18.28 23.90
N GLU A 157 11.86 -18.65 25.04
CA GLU A 157 11.70 -20.04 25.46
C GLU A 157 11.01 -20.88 24.37
N GLY A 158 11.65 -21.98 23.97
CA GLY A 158 11.12 -22.89 22.95
C GLY A 158 11.32 -22.43 21.50
N ALA A 159 12.04 -21.33 21.25
CA ALA A 159 12.35 -20.82 19.92
C ALA A 159 13.85 -20.72 19.68
N THR A 160 14.30 -21.00 18.47
CA THR A 160 15.68 -20.77 18.03
C THR A 160 15.88 -19.28 17.73
N PRO A 161 16.86 -18.60 18.35
CA PRO A 161 17.16 -17.22 17.99
C PRO A 161 17.65 -17.09 16.54
N LEU A 162 17.17 -16.12 15.80
CA LEU A 162 17.62 -15.82 14.43
C LEU A 162 19.12 -15.55 14.36
N THR A 163 19.67 -14.93 15.41
CA THR A 163 21.12 -14.68 15.56
C THR A 163 21.94 -15.96 15.61
N GLU A 164 21.41 -17.04 16.19
CA GLU A 164 22.05 -18.35 16.23
C GLU A 164 22.11 -18.97 14.83
N LEU A 165 20.99 -18.97 14.07
CA LEU A 165 20.96 -19.45 12.70
C LEU A 165 21.96 -18.68 11.82
N ARG A 166 21.99 -17.36 11.95
CA ARG A 166 22.95 -16.54 11.22
C ARG A 166 24.40 -16.85 11.56
N ALA A 167 24.70 -17.06 12.85
CA ALA A 167 26.04 -17.40 13.29
C ALA A 167 26.48 -18.78 12.81
N ALA A 168 25.57 -19.76 12.80
CA ALA A 168 25.80 -21.10 12.25
C ALA A 168 26.10 -21.05 10.75
N GLY A 169 25.27 -20.34 9.98
CA GLY A 169 25.48 -20.14 8.55
C GLY A 169 26.76 -19.38 8.22
N ALA A 170 27.12 -18.37 9.02
CA ALA A 170 28.39 -17.66 8.86
C ALA A 170 29.60 -18.60 9.01
N LYS A 171 29.56 -19.51 9.98
CA LYS A 171 30.64 -20.53 10.18
C LYS A 171 30.72 -21.48 9.00
N LYS A 172 29.55 -21.95 8.48
CA LYS A 172 29.50 -22.84 7.30
C LYS A 172 30.06 -22.13 6.07
N PHE A 173 29.61 -20.89 5.82
CA PHE A 173 30.10 -20.09 4.69
C PHE A 173 31.61 -19.83 4.77
N ALA A 174 32.14 -19.51 5.96
CA ALA A 174 33.58 -19.31 6.20
C ALA A 174 34.40 -20.61 6.02
N SER A 175 33.81 -21.78 6.31
CA SER A 175 34.45 -23.09 6.08
C SER A 175 34.37 -23.59 4.65
N GLY A 176 33.83 -22.80 3.73
CA GLY A 176 33.83 -23.09 2.30
C GLY A 176 32.49 -23.56 1.71
N ASP A 177 31.43 -23.57 2.49
CA ASP A 177 30.06 -23.82 1.95
C ASP A 177 29.70 -22.74 0.92
N ARG A 178 29.30 -23.14 -0.26
CA ARG A 178 28.92 -22.26 -1.37
C ARG A 178 27.49 -22.53 -1.86
N THR A 179 26.71 -23.32 -1.13
CA THR A 179 25.32 -23.68 -1.48
C THR A 179 24.48 -22.44 -1.78
N TYR A 180 24.70 -21.34 -1.04
CA TYR A 180 24.05 -20.07 -1.32
C TYR A 180 24.20 -19.60 -2.79
N PHE A 181 25.37 -19.79 -3.39
CA PHE A 181 25.62 -19.41 -4.79
C PHE A 181 25.26 -20.51 -5.78
N GLU A 182 25.44 -21.76 -5.40
CA GLU A 182 25.31 -22.93 -6.27
C GLU A 182 23.87 -23.40 -6.44
N TYR A 183 23.00 -23.12 -5.44
CA TYR A 183 21.58 -23.49 -5.50
C TYR A 183 20.88 -22.83 -6.70
N PRO A 184 20.25 -23.62 -7.59
CA PRO A 184 19.56 -23.10 -8.78
C PRO A 184 18.19 -22.53 -8.38
N ILE A 185 18.07 -21.22 -8.18
CA ILE A 185 16.80 -20.59 -7.86
C ILE A 185 15.85 -20.69 -9.06
N ASN A 186 14.70 -21.35 -8.88
CA ASN A 186 13.64 -21.40 -9.88
C ASN A 186 12.64 -20.27 -9.67
N ASN A 187 12.78 -19.21 -10.46
CA ASN A 187 11.97 -17.99 -10.33
C ASN A 187 10.48 -18.19 -10.63
N GLU A 188 10.10 -19.28 -11.33
CA GLU A 188 8.70 -19.62 -11.61
C GLU A 188 8.04 -20.42 -10.47
N LYS A 189 8.81 -20.94 -9.52
CA LYS A 189 8.27 -21.68 -8.38
C LYS A 189 7.47 -20.78 -7.46
N LEU A 190 6.48 -21.37 -6.73
CA LEU A 190 5.79 -20.68 -5.65
C LEU A 190 6.81 -20.20 -4.61
N SER A 191 6.76 -18.93 -4.26
CA SER A 191 7.72 -18.30 -3.32
C SER A 191 7.04 -17.54 -2.19
N SER A 192 5.79 -17.11 -2.39
CA SER A 192 5.01 -16.46 -1.33
C SER A 192 3.52 -16.77 -1.45
N ILE A 193 2.83 -16.94 -0.30
CA ILE A 193 1.37 -17.01 -0.21
C ILE A 193 0.91 -15.84 0.66
N VAL A 194 0.22 -14.88 0.04
CA VAL A 194 -0.29 -13.69 0.73
C VAL A 194 -1.79 -13.82 0.92
N PHE A 195 -2.24 -13.95 2.17
CA PHE A 195 -3.66 -14.05 2.48
C PHE A 195 -4.33 -12.69 2.43
N THR A 196 -5.38 -12.57 1.62
CA THR A 196 -6.19 -11.35 1.52
C THR A 196 -7.46 -11.49 2.34
N SER A 197 -7.92 -10.41 2.99
CA SER A 197 -9.20 -10.40 3.67
C SER A 197 -10.34 -10.53 2.64
N GLY A 198 -10.81 -11.76 2.42
CA GLY A 198 -11.94 -12.02 1.53
C GLY A 198 -13.24 -11.40 2.06
N THR A 199 -14.11 -10.98 1.15
CA THR A 199 -15.46 -10.46 1.50
C THR A 199 -16.39 -11.53 2.09
N THR A 200 -16.00 -12.81 2.01
CA THR A 200 -16.75 -13.99 2.50
C THR A 200 -16.29 -14.50 3.88
N GLY A 201 -15.37 -13.78 4.55
CA GLY A 201 -14.89 -14.14 5.89
C GLY A 201 -13.69 -15.08 5.92
N GLN A 202 -13.48 -15.93 4.92
CA GLN A 202 -12.25 -16.70 4.76
C GLN A 202 -11.33 -16.03 3.75
N GLY A 203 -10.12 -15.66 4.18
CA GLY A 203 -9.10 -15.07 3.31
C GLY A 203 -8.65 -16.04 2.22
N LYS A 204 -8.43 -15.53 0.99
CA LYS A 204 -7.84 -16.31 -0.10
C LYS A 204 -6.32 -16.15 -0.08
N GLY A 205 -5.58 -17.25 -0.17
CA GLY A 205 -4.11 -17.24 -0.28
C GLY A 205 -3.69 -16.98 -1.73
N VAL A 206 -3.16 -15.80 -2.00
CA VAL A 206 -2.63 -15.41 -3.33
C VAL A 206 -1.23 -16.00 -3.49
N MET A 207 -1.03 -16.83 -4.51
CA MET A 207 0.24 -17.51 -4.80
C MET A 207 1.13 -16.67 -5.72
N LEU A 208 2.28 -16.23 -5.23
CA LEU A 208 3.26 -15.44 -5.98
C LEU A 208 4.58 -16.21 -6.14
N SER A 209 5.16 -16.13 -7.33
CA SER A 209 6.53 -16.56 -7.61
C SER A 209 7.52 -15.39 -7.46
N LEU A 210 8.83 -15.70 -7.37
CA LEU A 210 9.86 -14.65 -7.47
C LEU A 210 9.75 -13.86 -8.76
N LYS A 211 9.41 -14.51 -9.87
CA LYS A 211 9.17 -13.83 -11.15
C LYS A 211 8.05 -12.79 -11.03
N ASN A 212 6.93 -13.12 -10.37
CA ASN A 212 5.85 -12.15 -10.21
C ASN A 212 6.33 -10.91 -9.42
N ILE A 213 7.03 -11.13 -8.29
CA ILE A 213 7.49 -10.06 -7.40
C ILE A 213 8.59 -9.22 -8.05
N CYS A 214 9.60 -9.85 -8.64
CA CYS A 214 10.73 -9.15 -9.25
C CYS A 214 10.31 -8.39 -10.51
N SER A 215 9.48 -8.99 -11.39
CA SER A 215 9.00 -8.32 -12.59
C SER A 215 8.07 -7.14 -12.26
N ASP A 216 7.28 -7.22 -11.18
CA ASP A 216 6.46 -6.11 -10.73
C ASP A 216 7.32 -4.86 -10.46
N MET A 217 8.40 -5.03 -9.71
CA MET A 217 9.28 -3.91 -9.38
C MET A 217 10.17 -3.47 -10.52
N GLU A 218 10.78 -4.39 -11.25
CA GLU A 218 11.58 -4.02 -12.43
C GLU A 218 10.75 -3.20 -13.41
N GLN A 219 9.55 -3.66 -13.74
CA GLN A 219 8.68 -3.01 -14.73
C GLN A 219 8.00 -1.75 -14.19
N GLY A 220 7.64 -1.73 -12.91
CA GLY A 220 7.08 -0.55 -12.26
C GLY A 220 8.06 0.62 -12.24
N MET A 221 9.34 0.36 -11.95
CA MET A 221 10.38 1.39 -11.89
C MET A 221 10.68 2.06 -13.24
N TYR A 222 10.29 1.50 -14.37
CA TYR A 222 10.34 2.22 -15.65
C TYR A 222 9.35 3.39 -15.70
N ASN A 223 8.26 3.34 -14.96
CA ASN A 223 7.22 4.37 -14.97
C ASN A 223 7.47 5.48 -13.95
N PHE A 224 8.08 5.18 -12.81
CA PHE A 224 8.37 6.18 -11.79
C PHE A 224 9.78 6.02 -11.22
N GLU A 225 10.43 7.14 -10.99
CA GLU A 225 11.75 7.20 -10.39
C GLU A 225 11.62 7.41 -8.88
N ILE A 226 12.19 6.50 -8.10
CA ILE A 226 12.41 6.72 -6.68
C ILE A 226 13.71 7.51 -6.47
N THR A 227 13.76 8.23 -5.36
CA THR A 227 14.88 9.09 -5.02
C THR A 227 15.72 8.47 -3.89
N GLU A 228 16.58 9.26 -3.26
CA GLU A 228 17.63 8.75 -2.38
C GLU A 228 17.15 8.11 -1.08
N ARG A 229 16.09 8.67 -0.44
CA ARG A 229 15.67 8.33 0.91
C ARG A 229 14.16 8.25 1.05
N THR A 230 13.70 7.20 1.71
CA THR A 230 12.28 7.01 2.05
C THR A 230 12.10 6.58 3.50
N LEU A 231 10.89 6.81 4.04
CA LEU A 231 10.48 6.30 5.33
C LEU A 231 9.45 5.18 5.14
N PHE A 232 9.73 4.01 5.73
CA PHE A 232 8.86 2.84 5.67
C PHE A 232 7.87 2.88 6.83
N ALA A 233 6.57 3.03 6.51
CA ALA A 233 5.47 3.06 7.49
C ALA A 233 4.32 2.10 7.15
N LEU A 234 4.45 1.30 6.09
CA LEU A 234 3.43 0.35 5.66
C LEU A 234 3.61 -1.01 6.34
N PRO A 235 2.53 -1.80 6.48
CA PRO A 235 2.65 -3.17 6.97
C PRO A 235 3.49 -4.04 6.01
N PRO A 236 4.52 -4.77 6.50
CA PRO A 236 5.41 -5.55 5.62
C PRO A 236 4.74 -6.80 5.05
N HIS A 237 3.67 -7.30 5.66
CA HIS A 237 2.93 -8.47 5.16
C HIS A 237 2.06 -8.16 3.92
N HIS A 238 1.78 -6.89 3.62
CA HIS A 238 1.10 -6.48 2.40
C HIS A 238 2.09 -6.31 1.24
N THR A 239 1.70 -6.73 0.02
CA THR A 239 2.53 -6.58 -1.18
C THR A 239 2.93 -5.12 -1.46
N PHE A 240 2.09 -4.14 -1.12
CA PHE A 240 2.47 -2.73 -1.23
C PHE A 240 3.61 -2.36 -0.28
N GLY A 241 3.68 -2.97 0.90
CA GLY A 241 4.81 -2.86 1.83
C GLY A 241 6.02 -3.67 1.39
N SER A 242 5.85 -4.99 1.21
CA SER A 242 6.98 -5.89 0.90
C SER A 242 7.53 -5.70 -0.51
N THR A 243 6.70 -5.59 -1.54
CA THR A 243 7.16 -5.49 -2.92
C THR A 243 7.52 -4.03 -3.27
N VAL A 244 6.54 -3.11 -3.21
CA VAL A 244 6.79 -1.75 -3.70
C VAL A 244 7.72 -0.97 -2.77
N ASN A 245 7.45 -1.02 -1.44
CA ASN A 245 8.21 -0.18 -0.51
C ASN A 245 9.53 -0.84 -0.05
N PHE A 246 9.63 -2.17 0.06
CA PHE A 246 10.90 -2.82 0.41
C PHE A 246 11.69 -3.20 -0.85
N VAL A 247 11.21 -4.16 -1.66
CA VAL A 247 11.98 -4.70 -2.80
C VAL A 247 12.38 -3.60 -3.77
N GLY A 248 11.44 -2.71 -4.12
CA GLY A 248 11.71 -1.61 -5.04
C GLY A 248 12.81 -0.68 -4.57
N HIS A 249 12.77 -0.23 -3.30
CA HIS A 249 13.77 0.68 -2.75
C HIS A 249 15.12 0.00 -2.54
N PHE A 250 15.11 -1.23 -2.02
CA PHE A 250 16.35 -1.98 -1.78
C PHE A 250 17.10 -2.23 -3.09
N ALA A 251 16.40 -2.68 -4.14
CA ALA A 251 17.00 -2.93 -5.47
C ALA A 251 17.64 -1.68 -6.09
N GLN A 252 17.09 -0.49 -5.81
CA GLN A 252 17.63 0.79 -6.31
C GLN A 252 18.71 1.40 -5.42
N GLY A 253 19.06 0.75 -4.31
CA GLY A 253 20.04 1.28 -3.36
C GLY A 253 19.54 2.51 -2.60
N CYS A 254 18.23 2.60 -2.37
CA CYS A 254 17.62 3.68 -1.61
C CYS A 254 17.81 3.46 -0.11
N GLU A 255 18.11 4.52 0.64
CA GLU A 255 18.17 4.48 2.09
C GLU A 255 16.77 4.51 2.69
N VAL A 256 16.44 3.55 3.55
CA VAL A 256 15.12 3.36 4.13
C VAL A 256 15.17 3.58 5.64
N TYR A 257 14.38 4.51 6.16
CA TYR A 257 14.15 4.62 7.59
C TYR A 257 12.89 3.79 7.97
N ILE A 258 13.07 2.80 8.84
CA ILE A 258 11.95 2.00 9.35
C ILE A 258 11.31 2.76 10.51
N SER A 259 10.05 3.18 10.32
CA SER A 259 9.32 3.97 11.32
C SER A 259 9.00 3.16 12.57
N SER A 260 9.14 3.81 13.71
CA SER A 260 8.73 3.28 15.01
C SER A 260 7.20 3.29 15.24
N GLY A 261 6.43 3.72 14.23
CA GLY A 261 4.98 3.75 14.23
C GLY A 261 4.36 5.14 14.12
N LEU A 262 3.04 5.17 13.93
CA LEU A 262 2.27 6.38 13.64
C LEU A 262 2.47 7.54 14.63
N ARG A 263 2.70 7.22 15.89
CA ARG A 263 2.92 8.20 16.95
C ARG A 263 4.19 9.03 16.72
N TYR A 264 5.23 8.41 16.16
CA TYR A 264 6.57 8.99 16.02
C TYR A 264 6.83 9.54 14.61
N ILE A 265 6.00 9.23 13.64
CA ILE A 265 6.24 9.47 12.21
C ILE A 265 6.60 10.94 11.90
N MET A 266 5.94 11.91 12.54
CA MET A 266 6.19 13.34 12.25
C MET A 266 7.56 13.80 12.75
N GLU A 267 8.06 13.25 13.85
CA GLU A 267 9.39 13.55 14.37
C GLU A 267 10.44 12.87 13.50
N GLU A 268 10.18 11.62 13.12
CA GLU A 268 11.05 10.83 12.24
C GLU A 268 11.19 11.46 10.87
N LEU A 269 10.09 11.97 10.27
CA LEU A 269 10.12 12.71 9.01
C LEU A 269 11.02 13.96 9.10
N LYS A 270 10.93 14.72 10.19
CA LYS A 270 11.77 15.91 10.41
C LYS A 270 13.25 15.56 10.55
N THR A 271 13.54 14.47 11.24
CA THR A 271 14.92 14.07 11.57
C THR A 271 15.60 13.37 10.39
N PHE A 272 14.91 12.44 9.76
CA PHE A 272 15.46 11.64 8.66
C PHE A 272 15.43 12.38 7.32
N LYS A 273 14.50 13.31 7.13
CA LYS A 273 14.34 14.14 5.91
C LYS A 273 14.20 13.30 4.64
N PRO A 274 13.15 12.50 4.51
CA PRO A 274 12.94 11.68 3.31
C PRO A 274 12.74 12.58 2.09
N THR A 275 13.21 12.10 0.93
CA THR A 275 13.05 12.79 -0.35
C THR A 275 11.74 12.38 -1.04
N HIS A 276 11.25 11.20 -0.72
CA HIS A 276 9.93 10.71 -1.15
C HIS A 276 9.33 9.75 -0.10
N LEU A 277 8.03 9.45 -0.25
CA LEU A 277 7.29 8.54 0.61
C LEU A 277 6.40 7.62 -0.23
N ILE A 278 6.17 6.39 0.27
CA ILE A 278 5.12 5.50 -0.23
C ILE A 278 4.07 5.35 0.87
N LEU A 279 2.85 5.80 0.59
CA LEU A 279 1.80 5.92 1.59
C LEU A 279 0.44 5.48 1.04
N VAL A 280 -0.47 5.15 1.95
CA VAL A 280 -1.91 5.04 1.64
C VAL A 280 -2.61 6.38 1.90
N PRO A 281 -3.80 6.64 1.32
CA PRO A 281 -4.52 7.90 1.45
C PRO A 281 -4.66 8.43 2.87
N LEU A 282 -4.93 7.56 3.83
CA LEU A 282 -5.09 7.93 5.25
C LEU A 282 -3.91 8.76 5.81
N PHE A 283 -2.68 8.43 5.44
CA PHE A 283 -1.50 9.22 5.85
C PHE A 283 -1.48 10.58 5.17
N VAL A 284 -1.74 10.63 3.87
CA VAL A 284 -1.72 11.88 3.09
C VAL A 284 -2.80 12.84 3.57
N GLU A 285 -4.01 12.32 3.85
CA GLU A 285 -5.13 13.06 4.43
C GLU A 285 -4.79 13.57 5.83
N THR A 286 -4.16 12.74 6.66
CA THR A 286 -3.71 13.13 8.01
C THR A 286 -2.70 14.26 7.93
N PHE A 287 -1.74 14.19 7.01
CA PHE A 287 -0.77 15.26 6.80
C PHE A 287 -1.45 16.53 6.32
N TYR A 288 -2.37 16.42 5.37
CA TYR A 288 -3.16 17.55 4.90
C TYR A 288 -3.91 18.26 6.04
N LYS A 289 -4.67 17.48 6.84
CA LYS A 289 -5.42 18.01 8.00
C LYS A 289 -4.49 18.68 9.01
N ARG A 290 -3.33 18.10 9.32
CA ARG A 290 -2.34 18.67 10.26
C ARG A 290 -1.74 19.98 9.74
N ILE A 291 -1.44 20.09 8.45
CA ILE A 291 -0.93 21.32 7.85
C ILE A 291 -1.97 22.44 7.97
N LEU A 292 -3.23 22.15 7.61
CA LEU A 292 -4.31 23.15 7.70
C LEU A 292 -4.56 23.60 9.14
N ALA A 293 -4.66 22.67 10.09
CA ALA A 293 -4.86 22.96 11.50
C ALA A 293 -3.68 23.78 12.08
N GLY A 294 -2.45 23.46 11.69
CA GLY A 294 -1.27 24.23 12.07
C GLY A 294 -1.28 25.65 11.51
N ALA A 295 -1.69 25.82 10.26
CA ALA A 295 -1.81 27.12 9.62
C ALA A 295 -2.96 27.95 10.23
N GLU A 296 -4.08 27.33 10.57
CA GLU A 296 -5.22 27.97 11.25
C GLU A 296 -4.81 28.46 12.64
N LYS A 297 -4.17 27.59 13.44
CA LYS A 297 -3.65 27.94 14.78
C LYS A 297 -2.65 29.10 14.74
N ALA A 298 -1.85 29.18 13.68
CA ALA A 298 -0.88 30.23 13.45
C ALA A 298 -1.49 31.51 12.80
N GLY A 299 -2.80 31.56 12.54
CA GLY A 299 -3.46 32.66 11.83
C GLY A 299 -2.98 32.89 10.40
N SER A 300 -2.39 31.85 9.78
CA SER A 300 -1.74 31.93 8.46
C SER A 300 -2.46 31.13 7.36
N LEU A 301 -3.65 30.58 7.63
CA LEU A 301 -4.38 29.72 6.69
C LEU A 301 -4.69 30.45 5.37
N GLU A 302 -5.20 31.69 5.43
CA GLU A 302 -5.49 32.50 4.25
C GLU A 302 -4.21 32.79 3.44
N LYS A 303 -3.10 33.09 4.13
CA LYS A 303 -1.78 33.32 3.51
C LYS A 303 -1.30 32.05 2.79
N LEU A 304 -1.48 30.86 3.39
CA LEU A 304 -1.14 29.58 2.77
C LEU A 304 -1.97 29.36 1.49
N GLN A 305 -3.29 29.54 1.57
CA GLN A 305 -4.18 29.34 0.42
C GLN A 305 -3.90 30.33 -0.72
N ASN A 306 -3.68 31.60 -0.40
CA ASN A 306 -3.34 32.62 -1.38
C ASN A 306 -1.94 32.38 -1.97
N GLY A 307 -0.97 31.92 -1.17
CA GLY A 307 0.34 31.51 -1.63
C GLY A 307 0.28 30.39 -2.66
N ILE A 308 -0.57 29.37 -2.44
CA ILE A 308 -0.81 28.28 -3.40
C ILE A 308 -1.42 28.82 -4.71
N LYS A 309 -2.41 29.71 -4.63
CA LYS A 309 -3.03 30.31 -5.83
C LYS A 309 -2.01 31.10 -6.64
N VAL A 310 -1.19 31.93 -5.98
CA VAL A 310 -0.13 32.73 -6.64
C VAL A 310 0.92 31.80 -7.27
N SER A 311 1.41 30.82 -6.51
CA SER A 311 2.38 29.84 -6.99
C SER A 311 1.87 29.10 -8.24
N ASN A 312 0.62 28.67 -8.23
CA ASN A 312 0.01 27.97 -9.37
C ASN A 312 -0.12 28.88 -10.61
N LYS A 313 -0.39 30.18 -10.43
CA LYS A 313 -0.39 31.16 -11.53
C LYS A 313 1.02 31.36 -12.11
N LEU A 314 2.03 31.50 -11.26
CA LEU A 314 3.43 31.68 -11.69
C LEU A 314 3.96 30.44 -12.44
N ARG A 315 3.59 29.25 -12.00
CA ARG A 315 3.95 27.99 -12.70
C ARG A 315 3.42 27.93 -14.14
N LYS A 316 2.26 28.50 -14.43
CA LYS A 316 1.72 28.56 -15.80
C LYS A 316 2.63 29.34 -16.76
N VAL A 317 3.40 30.31 -16.24
CA VAL A 317 4.38 31.10 -17.00
C VAL A 317 5.83 30.62 -16.79
N GLY A 318 6.01 29.42 -16.21
CA GLY A 318 7.31 28.77 -16.07
C GLY A 318 8.12 29.13 -14.83
N VAL A 319 7.55 29.91 -13.90
CA VAL A 319 8.21 30.32 -12.65
C VAL A 319 7.76 29.45 -11.49
N ASP A 320 8.67 28.68 -10.90
CA ASP A 320 8.40 27.86 -9.72
C ASP A 320 8.97 28.52 -8.45
N MET A 321 8.06 28.96 -7.57
CA MET A 321 8.38 29.62 -6.30
C MET A 321 8.05 28.78 -5.07
N ARG A 322 7.62 27.50 -5.24
CA ARG A 322 7.08 26.68 -4.16
C ARG A 322 8.08 26.44 -3.02
N SER A 323 9.33 26.14 -3.33
CA SER A 323 10.38 25.96 -2.33
C SER A 323 10.64 27.22 -1.50
N LYS A 324 10.58 28.41 -2.11
CA LYS A 324 10.73 29.69 -1.42
C LYS A 324 9.52 30.02 -0.54
N LEU A 325 8.29 29.74 -1.03
CA LEU A 325 7.06 30.08 -0.32
C LEU A 325 6.75 29.09 0.82
N PHE A 326 7.00 27.80 0.62
CA PHE A 326 6.53 26.74 1.52
C PHE A 326 7.65 25.94 2.21
N GLY A 327 8.90 26.06 1.75
CA GLY A 327 10.04 25.29 2.27
C GLY A 327 10.19 25.38 3.78
N LYS A 328 10.28 26.59 4.32
CA LYS A 328 10.46 26.83 5.77
C LYS A 328 9.16 26.70 6.57
N SER A 329 8.01 27.00 5.99
CA SER A 329 6.73 27.07 6.71
C SER A 329 5.95 25.77 6.73
N VAL A 330 6.01 24.98 5.66
CA VAL A 330 5.24 23.75 5.49
C VAL A 330 6.14 22.53 5.33
N LEU A 331 7.06 22.54 4.35
CA LEU A 331 7.88 21.38 4.03
C LEU A 331 8.90 21.04 5.13
N SER A 332 9.29 22.00 5.98
CA SER A 332 10.11 21.75 7.18
C SER A 332 9.47 20.73 8.14
N ASN A 333 8.14 20.59 8.14
CA ASN A 333 7.45 19.56 8.93
C ASN A 333 7.74 18.14 8.43
N PHE A 334 8.20 18.00 7.19
CA PHE A 334 8.62 16.75 6.56
C PHE A 334 10.14 16.70 6.36
N GLY A 335 10.90 17.49 7.12
CA GLY A 335 12.37 17.57 7.00
C GLY A 335 12.88 18.50 5.90
N GLY A 336 12.00 19.12 5.11
CA GLY A 336 12.36 20.14 4.09
C GLY A 336 12.77 19.58 2.72
N GLU A 337 12.95 18.26 2.58
CA GLU A 337 13.46 17.62 1.36
C GLU A 337 12.44 16.78 0.60
N LEU A 338 11.22 16.66 1.14
CA LEU A 338 10.15 15.87 0.52
C LEU A 338 9.70 16.48 -0.82
N LYS A 339 9.84 15.70 -1.90
CA LYS A 339 9.50 16.11 -3.28
C LYS A 339 8.31 15.34 -3.83
N MET A 340 8.07 14.12 -3.37
CA MET A 340 7.12 13.21 -3.98
C MET A 340 6.48 12.28 -2.95
N ILE A 341 5.21 11.93 -3.16
CA ILE A 341 4.52 10.85 -2.46
C ILE A 341 3.90 9.93 -3.51
N ILE A 342 4.21 8.64 -3.45
CA ILE A 342 3.52 7.60 -4.21
C ILE A 342 2.35 7.13 -3.35
N CYS A 343 1.12 7.27 -3.84
CA CYS A 343 -0.08 6.97 -3.09
C CYS A 343 -0.88 5.87 -3.78
N GLY A 344 -1.22 4.81 -3.04
CA GLY A 344 -1.95 3.67 -3.56
C GLY A 344 -2.82 2.98 -2.51
N GLY A 345 -3.54 1.94 -2.92
CA GLY A 345 -4.36 1.11 -2.04
C GLY A 345 -5.80 1.59 -1.82
N ALA A 346 -6.10 2.86 -2.08
CA ALA A 346 -7.44 3.44 -2.13
C ALA A 346 -7.42 4.78 -2.91
N ALA A 347 -8.60 5.30 -3.26
CA ALA A 347 -8.70 6.60 -3.92
C ALA A 347 -8.27 7.75 -2.99
N LEU A 348 -7.57 8.73 -3.53
CA LEU A 348 -7.22 9.98 -2.85
C LEU A 348 -7.94 11.14 -3.51
N ASN A 349 -8.56 12.00 -2.69
CA ASN A 349 -9.31 13.15 -3.19
C ASN A 349 -8.41 14.10 -3.99
N GLN A 350 -8.88 14.51 -5.17
CA GLN A 350 -8.12 15.36 -6.09
C GLN A 350 -7.75 16.71 -5.48
N SER A 351 -8.57 17.27 -4.60
CA SER A 351 -8.27 18.56 -3.94
C SER A 351 -7.05 18.45 -3.03
N ILE A 352 -6.83 17.29 -2.41
CA ILE A 352 -5.65 17.01 -1.58
C ILE A 352 -4.41 16.89 -2.47
N ILE A 353 -4.53 16.21 -3.61
CA ILE A 353 -3.45 16.12 -4.61
C ILE A 353 -3.07 17.54 -5.08
N ASP A 354 -4.06 18.33 -5.49
CA ASP A 354 -3.87 19.71 -5.96
C ASP A 354 -3.21 20.59 -4.88
N PHE A 355 -3.54 20.36 -3.60
CA PHE A 355 -2.91 21.05 -2.47
C PHE A 355 -1.42 20.71 -2.34
N PHE A 356 -1.08 19.40 -2.28
CA PHE A 356 0.31 18.96 -2.15
C PHE A 356 1.15 19.39 -3.34
N GLU A 357 0.64 19.28 -4.55
CA GLU A 357 1.31 19.81 -5.73
C GLU A 357 1.47 21.35 -5.68
N GLY A 358 0.50 22.03 -5.08
CA GLY A 358 0.53 23.48 -4.87
C GLY A 358 1.66 23.93 -3.94
N ILE A 359 2.01 23.14 -2.94
CA ILE A 359 3.12 23.41 -2.02
C ILE A 359 4.46 22.82 -2.44
N GLY A 360 4.50 22.02 -3.51
CA GLY A 360 5.75 21.51 -4.09
C GLY A 360 6.01 20.02 -3.93
N VAL A 361 5.06 19.27 -3.38
CA VAL A 361 5.13 17.80 -3.27
C VAL A 361 4.27 17.18 -4.37
N VAL A 362 4.89 16.37 -5.22
CA VAL A 362 4.20 15.64 -6.29
C VAL A 362 3.49 14.42 -5.72
N ILE A 363 2.23 14.20 -6.10
CA ILE A 363 1.50 12.98 -5.75
C ILE A 363 1.41 12.09 -7.00
N LEU A 364 1.94 10.87 -6.90
CA LEU A 364 1.81 9.83 -7.91
C LEU A 364 0.78 8.80 -7.44
N ASN A 365 -0.40 8.82 -8.06
CA ASN A 365 -1.37 7.75 -7.83
C ASN A 365 -0.91 6.49 -8.54
N GLY A 366 -0.98 5.36 -7.82
CA GLY A 366 -0.79 4.02 -8.34
C GLY A 366 -2.01 3.15 -8.03
N TYR A 367 -2.26 2.18 -8.88
CA TYR A 367 -3.30 1.18 -8.72
C TYR A 367 -2.71 -0.22 -8.77
N GLY A 368 -3.18 -1.06 -7.88
CA GLY A 368 -2.75 -2.43 -7.81
C GLY A 368 -3.52 -3.24 -6.78
N ILE A 369 -3.37 -4.55 -6.87
CA ILE A 369 -4.02 -5.55 -6.03
C ILE A 369 -3.03 -6.67 -5.74
N THR A 370 -3.21 -7.38 -4.64
CA THR A 370 -2.29 -8.45 -4.21
C THR A 370 -2.07 -9.51 -5.29
N GLU A 371 -3.12 -9.83 -6.06
CA GLU A 371 -3.10 -10.79 -7.17
C GLU A 371 -2.24 -10.36 -8.36
N CYS A 372 -1.76 -9.11 -8.36
CA CYS A 372 -0.85 -8.56 -9.38
C CYS A 372 0.50 -8.10 -8.78
N ALA A 373 0.89 -8.54 -7.60
CA ALA A 373 2.17 -8.46 -6.92
C ALA A 373 2.75 -7.09 -6.47
N PRO A 374 2.11 -5.92 -6.36
CA PRO A 374 0.70 -5.64 -6.60
C PRO A 374 0.40 -4.75 -7.81
N LEU A 375 1.38 -4.17 -8.51
CA LEU A 375 1.22 -2.99 -9.34
C LEU A 375 0.61 -3.29 -10.72
N ILE A 376 -0.48 -2.61 -11.05
CA ILE A 376 -1.12 -2.67 -12.37
C ILE A 376 -0.78 -1.42 -13.19
N SER A 377 -0.95 -0.25 -12.58
CA SER A 377 -0.68 1.04 -13.23
C SER A 377 -0.17 2.08 -12.24
N CYS A 378 0.54 3.06 -12.73
CA CYS A 378 0.96 4.22 -11.96
C CYS A 378 1.18 5.45 -12.85
N ASN A 379 1.02 6.62 -12.24
CA ASN A 379 1.43 7.87 -12.84
C ASN A 379 2.97 7.96 -12.90
N ARG A 380 3.48 8.72 -13.87
CA ARG A 380 4.92 8.99 -14.00
C ARG A 380 5.29 10.31 -13.32
N ASN A 381 6.52 10.46 -12.86
CA ASN A 381 6.95 11.62 -12.09
C ASN A 381 6.59 12.97 -12.76
N GLU A 382 6.84 13.10 -14.05
CA GLU A 382 6.56 14.33 -14.81
C GLU A 382 5.39 14.21 -15.78
N PHE A 383 4.74 13.06 -15.85
CA PHE A 383 3.67 12.78 -16.79
C PHE A 383 2.49 12.14 -16.07
N ARG A 384 1.53 12.97 -15.66
CA ARG A 384 0.37 12.62 -14.85
C ARG A 384 -0.90 13.20 -15.45
N ARG A 385 -1.99 12.49 -15.26
CA ARG A 385 -3.34 12.97 -15.62
C ARG A 385 -4.22 13.03 -14.40
N LYS A 386 -5.00 14.11 -14.31
CA LYS A 386 -5.91 14.36 -13.21
C LYS A 386 -6.99 13.28 -13.14
N GLY A 387 -7.22 12.72 -11.96
CA GLY A 387 -8.19 11.64 -11.73
C GLY A 387 -7.74 10.26 -12.19
N SER A 388 -6.65 10.14 -12.97
CA SER A 388 -6.12 8.87 -13.44
C SER A 388 -5.21 8.21 -12.43
N VAL A 389 -5.21 6.89 -12.39
CA VAL A 389 -4.23 6.06 -11.68
C VAL A 389 -3.02 5.71 -12.55
N GLY A 390 -2.87 6.39 -13.68
CA GLY A 390 -1.72 6.31 -14.57
C GLY A 390 -1.85 5.29 -15.69
N MET A 391 -0.69 4.96 -16.24
CA MET A 391 -0.54 4.01 -17.33
C MET A 391 -0.20 2.62 -16.80
N PRO A 392 -0.53 1.53 -17.53
CA PRO A 392 -0.08 0.20 -17.15
C PRO A 392 1.45 0.18 -17.03
N ILE A 393 1.96 -0.64 -16.11
CA ILE A 393 3.41 -0.87 -16.02
C ILE A 393 3.90 -1.55 -17.30
N ILE A 394 5.19 -1.44 -17.58
CA ILE A 394 5.80 -2.01 -18.79
C ILE A 394 5.52 -3.52 -18.84
N GLY A 395 5.12 -4.01 -20.03
CA GLY A 395 4.72 -5.41 -20.22
C GLY A 395 3.30 -5.75 -19.74
N GLY A 396 2.64 -4.85 -19.00
CA GLY A 396 1.25 -4.99 -18.61
C GLY A 396 0.28 -4.59 -19.73
N LYS A 397 -0.88 -5.26 -19.79
CA LYS A 397 -1.96 -4.97 -20.72
C LYS A 397 -3.27 -4.84 -19.95
N ILE A 398 -4.01 -3.76 -20.22
CA ILE A 398 -5.33 -3.52 -19.65
C ILE A 398 -6.40 -3.72 -20.74
N ARG A 399 -7.45 -4.44 -20.38
CA ARG A 399 -8.68 -4.60 -21.15
C ARG A 399 -9.84 -4.17 -20.25
N ILE A 400 -10.79 -3.45 -20.78
CA ILE A 400 -12.06 -3.17 -20.11
C ILE A 400 -13.08 -4.18 -20.65
N ASP A 401 -13.58 -5.03 -19.75
CA ASP A 401 -14.53 -6.07 -20.10
C ASP A 401 -15.96 -5.54 -20.00
N SER A 402 -16.80 -5.97 -20.97
CA SER A 402 -18.23 -5.61 -21.03
C SER A 402 -18.51 -4.10 -20.82
N PRO A 403 -17.84 -3.18 -21.56
CA PRO A 403 -17.98 -1.75 -21.35
C PRO A 403 -19.40 -1.26 -21.67
N ASN A 404 -19.92 -0.36 -20.83
CA ASN A 404 -21.16 0.36 -21.08
C ASN A 404 -20.97 1.46 -22.15
N GLU A 405 -22.05 2.23 -22.43
CA GLU A 405 -22.02 3.34 -23.42
C GLU A 405 -20.96 4.42 -23.13
N LYS A 406 -20.48 4.51 -21.87
CA LYS A 406 -19.42 5.44 -21.46
C LYS A 406 -18.03 4.82 -21.50
N GLY A 407 -17.91 3.55 -21.90
CA GLY A 407 -16.66 2.81 -21.90
C GLY A 407 -16.25 2.27 -20.52
N GLU A 408 -17.14 2.33 -19.51
CA GLU A 408 -16.90 1.81 -18.17
C GLU A 408 -17.27 0.33 -18.11
N GLY A 409 -16.35 -0.50 -17.60
CA GLY A 409 -16.55 -1.94 -17.42
C GLY A 409 -15.54 -2.50 -16.43
N GLU A 410 -15.48 -3.82 -16.29
CA GLU A 410 -14.50 -4.45 -15.42
C GLU A 410 -13.08 -4.25 -15.96
N ILE A 411 -12.19 -3.84 -15.08
CA ILE A 411 -10.76 -3.73 -15.38
C ILE A 411 -10.17 -5.14 -15.35
N CYS A 412 -9.67 -5.60 -16.51
CA CYS A 412 -8.94 -6.87 -16.62
C CYS A 412 -7.47 -6.58 -16.95
N TYR A 413 -6.57 -7.27 -16.26
CA TYR A 413 -5.14 -7.03 -16.40
C TYR A 413 -4.38 -8.32 -16.75
N LYS A 414 -3.40 -8.20 -17.64
CA LYS A 414 -2.47 -9.28 -18.00
C LYS A 414 -1.04 -8.76 -17.94
N GLY A 415 -0.19 -9.44 -17.19
CA GLY A 415 1.23 -9.10 -17.04
C GLY A 415 2.01 -10.22 -16.36
N PRO A 416 3.35 -10.17 -16.38
CA PRO A 416 4.19 -11.20 -15.76
C PRO A 416 4.09 -11.21 -14.22
N ASN A 417 3.58 -10.16 -13.63
CA ASN A 417 3.34 -9.98 -12.21
C ASN A 417 1.96 -10.53 -11.75
N VAL A 418 1.11 -11.03 -12.66
CA VAL A 418 -0.14 -11.71 -12.29
C VAL A 418 0.17 -13.01 -11.54
N MET A 419 -0.54 -13.23 -10.45
CA MET A 419 -0.40 -14.39 -9.56
C MET A 419 -0.48 -15.73 -10.31
N ARG A 420 0.02 -16.78 -9.68
CA ARG A 420 -0.13 -18.17 -10.16
C ARG A 420 -1.54 -18.74 -9.95
N GLY A 421 -2.33 -18.12 -9.09
CA GLY A 421 -3.67 -18.53 -8.68
C GLY A 421 -3.87 -18.42 -7.17
N TYR A 422 -5.02 -18.91 -6.70
CA TYR A 422 -5.33 -19.00 -5.28
C TYR A 422 -4.93 -20.36 -4.72
N PHE A 423 -4.27 -20.36 -3.57
CA PHE A 423 -3.76 -21.56 -2.91
C PHE A 423 -4.90 -22.52 -2.55
N GLU A 424 -4.77 -23.79 -2.99
CA GLU A 424 -5.76 -24.86 -2.82
C GLU A 424 -7.19 -24.48 -3.26
N ASN A 425 -7.33 -23.51 -4.20
CA ASN A 425 -8.64 -23.04 -4.69
C ASN A 425 -8.64 -22.88 -6.23
N PRO A 426 -8.65 -24.00 -6.97
CA PRO A 426 -8.62 -23.96 -8.45
C PRO A 426 -9.90 -23.33 -9.05
N GLU A 427 -11.05 -23.49 -8.41
CA GLU A 427 -12.31 -22.89 -8.89
C GLU A 427 -12.25 -21.37 -8.83
N ALA A 428 -11.82 -20.80 -7.71
CA ALA A 428 -11.64 -19.36 -7.60
C ALA A 428 -10.55 -18.84 -8.56
N THR A 429 -9.52 -19.64 -8.84
CA THR A 429 -8.47 -19.31 -9.81
C THR A 429 -9.04 -19.24 -11.22
N ALA A 430 -9.78 -20.25 -11.64
CA ALA A 430 -10.42 -20.32 -12.96
C ALA A 430 -11.48 -19.20 -13.17
N ALA A 431 -12.15 -18.80 -12.09
CA ALA A 431 -13.09 -17.67 -12.14
C ALA A 431 -12.39 -16.29 -12.20
N ALA A 432 -11.14 -16.21 -11.75
CA ALA A 432 -10.41 -14.94 -11.66
C ALA A 432 -9.48 -14.69 -12.86
N ILE A 433 -9.00 -15.74 -13.54
CA ILE A 433 -8.09 -15.63 -14.68
C ILE A 433 -8.77 -16.29 -15.87
N ASP A 434 -9.05 -15.53 -16.91
CA ASP A 434 -9.72 -16.04 -18.11
C ASP A 434 -8.78 -16.84 -19.02
N ALA A 435 -9.36 -17.44 -20.09
CA ALA A 435 -8.63 -18.28 -21.04
C ALA A 435 -7.53 -17.50 -21.80
N ASP A 436 -7.66 -16.19 -21.94
CA ASP A 436 -6.67 -15.31 -22.56
C ASP A 436 -5.57 -14.89 -21.58
N GLY A 437 -5.66 -15.27 -20.30
CA GLY A 437 -4.72 -14.98 -19.23
C GLY A 437 -4.87 -13.56 -18.65
N TYR A 438 -6.06 -12.93 -18.79
CA TYR A 438 -6.38 -11.71 -18.09
C TYR A 438 -6.96 -12.02 -16.72
N PHE A 439 -6.44 -11.33 -15.71
CA PHE A 439 -6.98 -11.36 -14.36
C PHE A 439 -8.14 -10.36 -14.25
N HIS A 440 -9.28 -10.82 -13.77
CA HIS A 440 -10.49 -10.03 -13.49
C HIS A 440 -10.38 -9.40 -12.11
N THR A 441 -10.21 -8.07 -12.07
CA THR A 441 -9.88 -7.36 -10.83
C THR A 441 -11.06 -7.17 -9.89
N GLY A 442 -12.28 -7.26 -10.40
CA GLY A 442 -13.49 -6.86 -9.70
C GLY A 442 -13.62 -5.35 -9.48
N ASP A 443 -12.71 -4.56 -10.02
CA ASP A 443 -12.79 -3.10 -10.03
C ASP A 443 -13.34 -2.62 -11.38
N ILE A 444 -14.14 -1.55 -11.35
CA ILE A 444 -14.75 -0.94 -12.54
C ILE A 444 -13.99 0.32 -12.91
N GLY A 445 -13.80 0.52 -14.20
CA GLY A 445 -13.12 1.70 -14.70
C GLY A 445 -13.22 1.83 -16.22
N TYR A 446 -12.44 2.77 -16.73
CA TYR A 446 -12.33 2.99 -18.18
C TYR A 446 -10.89 3.40 -18.54
N VAL A 447 -10.57 3.29 -19.82
CA VAL A 447 -9.30 3.72 -20.38
C VAL A 447 -9.53 4.89 -21.33
N GLU A 448 -8.76 5.96 -21.14
CA GLU A 448 -8.67 7.07 -22.08
C GLU A 448 -7.38 6.92 -22.90
N MET A 449 -7.52 6.92 -24.23
CA MET A 449 -6.38 6.91 -25.14
C MET A 449 -5.89 8.33 -25.41
N VAL A 450 -4.66 8.66 -25.05
CA VAL A 450 -4.08 9.98 -25.29
C VAL A 450 -2.69 9.83 -25.85
N ASP A 451 -2.47 10.36 -27.03
CA ASP A 451 -1.20 10.30 -27.77
C ASP A 451 -0.67 8.86 -27.97
N GLY A 452 -1.58 7.87 -27.94
CA GLY A 452 -1.28 6.44 -28.08
C GLY A 452 -1.02 5.71 -26.77
N ASP A 453 -1.05 6.41 -25.64
CA ASP A 453 -0.92 5.85 -24.30
C ASP A 453 -2.29 5.57 -23.66
N GLN A 454 -2.39 4.45 -22.93
CA GLN A 454 -3.57 4.08 -22.14
C GLN A 454 -3.50 4.75 -20.77
N TRP A 455 -4.53 5.56 -20.43
CA TRP A 455 -4.68 6.15 -19.11
C TRP A 455 -5.86 5.52 -18.40
N LEU A 456 -5.58 4.85 -17.28
CA LEU A 456 -6.59 4.13 -16.51
C LEU A 456 -7.27 5.06 -15.49
N TYR A 457 -8.60 4.95 -15.43
CA TYR A 457 -9.45 5.60 -14.43
C TYR A 457 -10.31 4.56 -13.73
N ILE A 458 -10.38 4.63 -12.40
CA ILE A 458 -11.20 3.74 -11.58
C ILE A 458 -12.45 4.50 -11.16
N THR A 459 -13.62 3.89 -11.34
CA THR A 459 -14.91 4.46 -10.94
C THR A 459 -15.50 3.77 -9.71
N GLY A 460 -15.21 2.48 -9.48
CA GLY A 460 -15.71 1.77 -8.31
C GLY A 460 -15.39 0.28 -8.31
N ARG A 461 -16.14 -0.46 -7.48
CA ARG A 461 -16.03 -1.93 -7.37
C ARG A 461 -17.33 -2.61 -7.76
N ILE A 462 -17.25 -3.72 -8.50
CA ILE A 462 -18.41 -4.52 -8.91
C ILE A 462 -19.27 -4.88 -7.68
N LYS A 463 -18.66 -5.33 -6.60
CA LYS A 463 -19.37 -5.75 -5.37
C LYS A 463 -20.09 -4.64 -4.62
N ASN A 464 -19.70 -3.39 -4.85
CA ASN A 464 -20.28 -2.23 -4.18
C ASN A 464 -21.26 -1.48 -5.08
N LEU A 465 -21.34 -1.85 -6.36
CA LEU A 465 -22.18 -1.22 -7.35
C LEU A 465 -23.65 -1.21 -6.90
N ILE A 466 -24.27 -0.05 -6.91
CA ILE A 466 -25.70 0.12 -6.69
C ILE A 466 -26.37 0.17 -8.06
N ILE A 467 -27.19 -0.82 -8.35
CA ILE A 467 -27.98 -0.89 -9.58
C ILE A 467 -29.39 -0.43 -9.25
N LEU A 468 -29.79 0.70 -9.77
CA LEU A 468 -31.13 1.24 -9.56
C LEU A 468 -32.17 0.55 -10.46
N SER A 469 -33.44 0.59 -10.09
CA SER A 469 -34.55 -0.02 -10.83
C SER A 469 -34.67 0.49 -12.27
N ASN A 470 -34.20 1.71 -12.53
CA ASN A 470 -34.16 2.30 -13.89
C ASN A 470 -32.91 1.84 -14.70
N GLY A 471 -32.15 0.85 -14.22
CA GLY A 471 -30.97 0.31 -14.88
C GLY A 471 -29.73 1.21 -14.80
N LYS A 472 -29.76 2.31 -14.03
CA LYS A 472 -28.59 3.18 -13.86
C LYS A 472 -27.67 2.66 -12.77
N ASN A 473 -26.38 2.72 -13.03
CA ASN A 473 -25.31 2.35 -12.09
C ASN A 473 -24.88 3.55 -11.28
N VAL A 474 -24.79 3.38 -9.95
CA VAL A 474 -24.21 4.34 -9.03
C VAL A 474 -23.00 3.69 -8.36
N TYR A 475 -21.85 4.32 -8.49
CA TYR A 475 -20.59 3.90 -7.88
C TYR A 475 -20.43 4.64 -6.55
N PRO A 476 -20.59 3.95 -5.40
CA PRO A 476 -20.51 4.59 -4.08
C PRO A 476 -19.19 5.31 -3.86
N GLU A 477 -18.08 4.76 -4.35
CA GLU A 477 -16.73 5.29 -4.16
C GLU A 477 -16.55 6.69 -4.75
N GLU A 478 -17.24 7.01 -5.85
CA GLU A 478 -17.21 8.37 -6.41
C GLU A 478 -17.84 9.38 -5.44
N LEU A 479 -19.00 9.05 -4.89
CA LEU A 479 -19.70 9.90 -3.93
C LEU A 479 -18.93 10.00 -2.60
N GLU A 480 -18.34 8.89 -2.14
CA GLU A 480 -17.48 8.87 -0.95
C GLU A 480 -16.27 9.76 -1.11
N CYS A 481 -15.63 9.73 -2.27
CA CYS A 481 -14.48 10.59 -2.56
C CYS A 481 -14.85 12.08 -2.48
N ASP A 482 -16.01 12.45 -3.01
CA ASP A 482 -16.52 13.82 -2.92
C ASP A 482 -16.81 14.24 -1.47
N ILE A 483 -17.46 13.36 -0.70
CA ILE A 483 -17.84 13.62 0.69
C ILE A 483 -16.59 13.65 1.59
N GLN A 484 -15.61 12.79 1.36
CA GLN A 484 -14.36 12.76 2.11
C GLN A 484 -13.58 14.08 2.00
N GLY A 485 -13.75 14.82 0.92
CA GLY A 485 -13.20 16.16 0.74
C GLY A 485 -13.90 17.26 1.56
N VAL A 486 -15.04 16.99 2.19
CA VAL A 486 -15.79 17.95 3.00
C VAL A 486 -15.13 18.09 4.37
N TRP A 487 -14.98 19.34 4.84
CA TRP A 487 -14.43 19.60 6.17
C TRP A 487 -15.26 18.92 7.26
N GLY A 488 -14.60 18.36 8.24
CA GLY A 488 -15.25 17.69 9.37
C GLY A 488 -15.68 16.25 9.11
N VAL A 489 -15.37 15.68 7.94
CA VAL A 489 -15.53 14.24 7.67
C VAL A 489 -14.28 13.50 8.13
N ASN A 490 -14.43 12.52 9.02
CA ASN A 490 -13.40 11.55 9.31
C ASN A 490 -13.50 10.35 8.39
N GLU A 491 -14.70 9.76 8.31
CA GLU A 491 -14.95 8.59 7.48
C GLU A 491 -16.34 8.69 6.85
N VAL A 492 -16.51 8.07 5.69
CA VAL A 492 -17.80 8.00 4.99
C VAL A 492 -17.96 6.67 4.27
N VAL A 493 -19.18 6.16 4.25
CA VAL A 493 -19.60 5.05 3.40
C VAL A 493 -20.93 5.41 2.75
N VAL A 494 -21.00 5.18 1.43
CA VAL A 494 -22.23 5.33 0.66
C VAL A 494 -22.78 3.95 0.29
N TYR A 495 -24.08 3.77 0.44
CA TYR A 495 -24.74 2.50 0.14
C TYR A 495 -26.22 2.71 -0.22
N GLN A 496 -26.84 1.69 -0.82
CA GLN A 496 -28.28 1.64 -0.97
C GLN A 496 -28.91 1.27 0.37
N GLY A 497 -29.70 2.20 0.91
CA GLY A 497 -30.41 2.01 2.17
C GLY A 497 -31.66 1.17 2.00
N VAL A 498 -31.99 0.35 3.00
CA VAL A 498 -33.22 -0.43 3.09
C VAL A 498 -34.19 0.30 4.03
N CYS A 499 -35.23 0.93 3.47
CA CYS A 499 -36.22 1.65 4.27
C CYS A 499 -37.13 0.66 5.00
N LYS A 500 -37.27 0.77 6.32
CA LYS A 500 -38.11 -0.13 7.14
C LYS A 500 -39.58 -0.14 6.69
N ASN A 501 -40.10 1.04 6.34
CA ASN A 501 -41.52 1.21 6.00
C ASN A 501 -41.83 1.03 4.52
N ASN A 502 -40.81 0.96 3.66
CA ASN A 502 -40.92 0.72 2.24
C ASN A 502 -39.60 0.16 1.67
N PRO A 503 -39.40 -1.17 1.75
CA PRO A 503 -38.15 -1.80 1.30
C PRO A 503 -37.87 -1.61 -0.20
N GLU A 504 -38.86 -1.34 -1.02
CA GLU A 504 -38.74 -1.10 -2.45
C GLU A 504 -38.27 0.33 -2.78
N LYS A 505 -38.27 1.22 -1.78
CA LYS A 505 -37.79 2.59 -1.98
C LYS A 505 -36.27 2.62 -2.12
N GLU A 506 -35.83 2.94 -3.32
CA GLU A 506 -34.42 3.18 -3.60
C GLU A 506 -33.95 4.46 -2.92
N LEU A 507 -32.99 4.33 -2.04
CA LEU A 507 -32.43 5.46 -1.30
C LEU A 507 -30.91 5.33 -1.23
N ILE A 508 -30.19 6.29 -1.80
CA ILE A 508 -28.74 6.40 -1.60
C ILE A 508 -28.49 7.10 -0.28
N VAL A 509 -27.78 6.43 0.60
CA VAL A 509 -27.45 6.91 1.95
C VAL A 509 -25.96 7.20 2.03
N ALA A 510 -25.61 8.38 2.54
CA ALA A 510 -24.27 8.69 2.99
C ALA A 510 -24.22 8.56 4.52
N GLU A 511 -23.52 7.56 5.01
CA GLU A 511 -23.26 7.40 6.44
C GLU A 511 -21.89 7.98 6.76
N ILE A 512 -21.84 8.99 7.65
CA ILE A 512 -20.65 9.80 7.92
C ILE A 512 -20.26 9.65 9.39
N TYR A 513 -19.00 9.42 9.65
CA TYR A 513 -18.40 9.60 10.97
C TYR A 513 -17.71 10.97 11.01
N PRO A 514 -18.28 11.95 11.75
CA PRO A 514 -17.73 13.30 11.84
C PRO A 514 -16.47 13.38 12.71
N ASP A 515 -15.68 14.40 12.47
CA ASP A 515 -14.64 14.86 13.41
C ASP A 515 -15.28 15.73 14.49
N TYR A 516 -15.89 15.08 15.48
CA TYR A 516 -16.60 15.76 16.57
C TYR A 516 -15.74 16.77 17.33
N ASP A 517 -14.45 16.50 17.49
CA ASP A 517 -13.53 17.43 18.17
C ASP A 517 -13.31 18.70 17.34
N ALA A 518 -13.19 18.58 16.02
CA ALA A 518 -13.08 19.72 15.13
C ALA A 518 -14.37 20.57 15.14
N PHE A 519 -15.55 19.94 15.13
CA PHE A 519 -16.84 20.63 15.23
C PHE A 519 -16.97 21.40 16.56
N LYS A 520 -16.63 20.73 17.67
CA LYS A 520 -16.62 21.34 19.02
C LYS A 520 -15.66 22.52 19.09
N ALA A 521 -14.46 22.40 18.53
CA ALA A 521 -13.47 23.47 18.52
C ALA A 521 -13.94 24.71 17.74
N LYS A 522 -14.81 24.54 16.74
CA LYS A 522 -15.43 25.64 15.97
C LYS A 522 -16.78 26.13 16.50
N GLY A 523 -17.29 25.54 17.57
CA GLY A 523 -18.60 25.89 18.13
C GLY A 523 -19.78 25.58 17.21
N ILE A 524 -19.65 24.57 16.32
CA ILE A 524 -20.72 24.16 15.43
C ILE A 524 -21.50 23.04 16.12
N GLU A 525 -22.70 23.34 16.60
CA GLU A 525 -23.57 22.40 17.30
C GLU A 525 -24.46 21.57 16.34
N ASP A 526 -24.99 22.19 15.28
CA ASP A 526 -25.82 21.52 14.28
C ASP A 526 -24.96 20.84 13.19
N ILE A 527 -24.31 19.74 13.56
CA ILE A 527 -23.50 18.92 12.65
C ILE A 527 -24.36 18.33 11.53
N ARG A 528 -25.61 17.92 11.84
CA ARG A 528 -26.52 17.36 10.83
C ARG A 528 -26.90 18.40 9.79
N GLY A 529 -27.28 19.59 10.19
CA GLY A 529 -27.59 20.69 9.27
C GLY A 529 -26.37 21.12 8.44
N TYR A 530 -25.19 21.08 9.04
CA TYR A 530 -23.93 21.33 8.31
C TYR A 530 -23.77 20.33 7.15
N PHE A 531 -23.79 19.02 7.44
CA PHE A 531 -23.63 18.00 6.39
C PHE A 531 -24.77 18.00 5.38
N ALA A 532 -26.01 18.28 5.79
CA ALA A 532 -27.12 18.42 4.84
C ALA A 532 -26.88 19.51 3.79
N LYS A 533 -26.28 20.64 4.20
CA LYS A 533 -25.91 21.73 3.27
C LYS A 533 -24.76 21.31 2.34
N GLU A 534 -23.75 20.63 2.86
CA GLU A 534 -22.60 20.19 2.05
C GLU A 534 -23.00 19.07 1.06
N ILE A 535 -23.81 18.10 1.49
CA ILE A 535 -24.35 17.06 0.61
C ILE A 535 -25.26 17.66 -0.48
N LYS A 536 -26.04 18.70 -0.17
CA LYS A 536 -26.81 19.40 -1.18
C LYS A 536 -25.90 19.97 -2.28
N LYS A 537 -24.76 20.58 -1.93
CA LYS A 537 -23.79 21.09 -2.91
C LYS A 537 -23.19 19.97 -3.78
N ILE A 538 -23.00 18.77 -3.21
CA ILE A 538 -22.55 17.60 -3.95
C ILE A 538 -23.66 17.14 -4.90
N ASN A 539 -24.89 17.03 -4.41
CA ASN A 539 -26.05 16.64 -5.21
C ASN A 539 -26.29 17.62 -6.39
N ASP A 540 -26.15 18.92 -6.16
CA ASP A 540 -26.36 19.97 -7.18
C ASP A 540 -25.34 19.88 -8.35
N ARG A 541 -24.20 19.19 -8.14
CA ARG A 541 -23.16 18.97 -9.16
C ARG A 541 -23.27 17.62 -9.86
N ASN A 542 -24.01 16.71 -9.26
CA ASN A 542 -24.16 15.34 -9.75
C ASN A 542 -25.46 15.17 -10.57
N VAL A 543 -25.51 14.12 -11.38
CA VAL A 543 -26.72 13.72 -12.10
C VAL A 543 -27.79 13.22 -11.14
N ALA A 544 -29.06 13.45 -11.47
CA ALA A 544 -30.19 13.19 -10.56
C ALA A 544 -30.24 11.77 -9.98
N TYR A 545 -29.84 10.75 -10.73
CA TYR A 545 -29.86 9.37 -10.25
C TYR A 545 -28.77 9.04 -9.21
N LYS A 546 -27.75 9.90 -9.06
CA LYS A 546 -26.73 9.81 -7.99
C LYS A 546 -27.08 10.59 -6.73
N PHE A 547 -28.32 11.11 -6.63
CA PHE A 547 -28.76 11.95 -5.54
C PHE A 547 -28.70 11.22 -4.20
N ILE A 548 -27.93 11.76 -3.26
CA ILE A 548 -27.85 11.27 -1.88
C ILE A 548 -29.11 11.75 -1.14
N GLY A 549 -30.01 10.83 -0.91
CA GLY A 549 -31.33 11.12 -0.31
C GLY A 549 -31.34 11.14 1.21
N ARG A 550 -30.31 10.60 1.87
CA ARG A 550 -30.22 10.55 3.32
C ARG A 550 -28.77 10.70 3.80
N VAL A 551 -28.62 11.47 4.88
CA VAL A 551 -27.36 11.54 5.66
C VAL A 551 -27.61 10.88 7.01
N LYS A 552 -26.78 9.89 7.36
CA LYS A 552 -26.74 9.22 8.66
C LYS A 552 -25.44 9.58 9.34
N LEU A 553 -25.49 10.02 10.58
CA LEU A 553 -24.29 10.34 11.36
C LEU A 553 -23.98 9.21 12.34
N ARG A 554 -22.71 8.81 12.37
CA ARG A 554 -22.19 7.84 13.33
C ARG A 554 -21.60 8.56 14.54
N THR A 555 -21.69 7.92 15.68
CA THR A 555 -21.02 8.33 16.92
C THR A 555 -19.69 7.62 17.13
N GLU A 556 -19.45 6.54 16.39
CA GLU A 556 -18.27 5.69 16.47
C GLU A 556 -17.68 5.46 15.08
N GLU A 557 -16.39 5.13 15.02
CA GLU A 557 -15.70 4.75 13.78
C GLU A 557 -16.41 3.57 13.08
N PHE A 558 -16.26 3.49 11.78
CA PHE A 558 -16.72 2.31 11.04
C PHE A 558 -15.92 1.07 11.45
N PRO A 559 -16.54 -0.14 11.42
CA PRO A 559 -15.81 -1.38 11.60
C PRO A 559 -14.76 -1.51 10.49
N LYS A 560 -13.51 -1.75 10.89
CA LYS A 560 -12.36 -1.85 10.01
C LYS A 560 -11.73 -3.23 10.12
N ASN A 561 -11.07 -3.64 9.06
CA ASN A 561 -10.13 -4.75 9.12
C ASN A 561 -8.76 -4.28 9.67
N THR A 562 -7.83 -5.21 9.82
CA THR A 562 -6.46 -4.94 10.30
C THR A 562 -5.67 -3.98 9.40
N SER A 563 -6.00 -3.93 8.10
CA SER A 563 -5.45 -2.96 7.14
C SER A 563 -6.09 -1.57 7.22
N ARG A 564 -6.90 -1.30 8.25
CA ARG A 564 -7.66 -0.05 8.44
C ARG A 564 -8.68 0.27 7.34
N LYS A 565 -9.03 -0.71 6.48
CA LYS A 565 -10.10 -0.56 5.48
C LYS A 565 -11.45 -0.84 6.10
N ILE A 566 -12.45 -0.03 5.77
CA ILE A 566 -13.83 -0.18 6.27
C ILE A 566 -14.43 -1.49 5.78
N THR A 567 -14.99 -2.26 6.71
CA THR A 567 -15.62 -3.56 6.47
C THR A 567 -17.10 -3.35 6.15
N ARG A 568 -17.42 -3.07 4.88
CA ARG A 568 -18.77 -2.66 4.41
C ARG A 568 -19.87 -3.67 4.73
N PHE A 569 -19.59 -4.96 4.73
CA PHE A 569 -20.60 -5.99 5.02
C PHE A 569 -21.06 -6.01 6.49
N LYS A 570 -20.35 -5.34 7.40
CA LYS A 570 -20.72 -5.17 8.81
C LYS A 570 -21.59 -3.92 9.06
N ILE A 571 -21.88 -3.15 8.02
CA ILE A 571 -22.66 -1.92 8.15
C ILE A 571 -24.15 -2.26 8.08
N ASP A 572 -24.91 -1.78 9.06
CA ASP A 572 -26.37 -1.86 9.02
C ASP A 572 -26.94 -0.83 8.02
N LYS A 573 -27.46 -1.33 6.91
CA LYS A 573 -28.01 -0.53 5.82
C LYS A 573 -29.47 -0.12 6.05
N THR A 574 -30.04 -0.46 7.19
CA THR A 574 -31.43 -0.12 7.53
C THR A 574 -31.56 1.38 7.83
N VAL A 575 -32.57 2.00 7.27
CA VAL A 575 -32.92 3.42 7.48
C VAL A 575 -34.40 3.56 7.81
N ASP A 576 -34.72 4.57 8.63
CA ASP A 576 -36.09 4.88 9.03
C ASP A 576 -36.83 5.71 7.98
#